data_92768398fd4b4dc7e6414cca44e6d22f
#
_entry.id   92768398fd4b4dc7e6414cca44e6d22f
#
_cell.length_a   1.000
_cell.length_b   1.000
_cell.length_c   1.000
_cell.angle_alpha   90.00
_cell.angle_beta   90.00
_cell.angle_gamma   90.00
#
_symmetry.space_group_name_H-M   'P 1'
#
loop_
_entity.id
_entity.type
_entity.pdbx_description
1 polymer ?
#
loop_
_entity_poly.entity_id
_entity_poly.type
_entity_poly.pdbx_seq_one_letter_code
_entity_poly.pdbx_strand_id
1 'polypeptide(L)'
;MAVNSNTVETFDVTTLREDLQEALEMVSASDAPFMSAIGKRSVSNTLFEWPEISLAAVNGSNRVAEGEATPGNDAATLPIRVQNYTQISDKMVETSDTAEAVNGASDAQTMAEQVALKLKELKRDMETMLTSNTAGSAGSSGTARATAGLGAWVKTNTSKGTGGAEPTTSGSGNAGYPNAARTDGTLRTITEAMMNTVVKECWDEGAEP
;
A
#
# COMPACT_ATOMS: atom_id res chain seq x y z
N MET A 1 -48.56 33.06 -24.02
CA MET A 1 -49.31 33.72 -22.96
C MET A 1 -48.56 34.99 -22.62
N ALA A 2 -49.21 36.12 -22.54
CA ALA A 2 -48.56 37.36 -22.10
C ALA A 2 -48.63 37.45 -20.56
N VAL A 3 -47.51 37.76 -19.98
CA VAL A 3 -47.43 38.02 -18.50
C VAL A 3 -48.13 39.34 -18.21
N ASN A 4 -48.94 39.40 -17.14
CA ASN A 4 -49.60 40.64 -16.75
C ASN A 4 -48.56 41.70 -16.39
N SER A 5 -48.75 42.92 -16.85
CA SER A 5 -47.89 44.04 -16.48
C SER A 5 -48.03 44.31 -14.98
N ASN A 6 -46.90 44.62 -14.32
CA ASN A 6 -46.77 44.81 -12.88
C ASN A 6 -46.86 43.53 -12.01
N THR A 7 -46.62 42.34 -12.59
CA THR A 7 -46.38 41.13 -11.79
C THR A 7 -44.92 41.08 -11.36
N VAL A 8 -44.67 40.90 -10.06
CA VAL A 8 -43.31 40.69 -9.52
C VAL A 8 -42.90 39.26 -9.91
N GLU A 9 -41.90 39.15 -10.74
CA GLU A 9 -41.32 37.86 -11.13
C GLU A 9 -40.07 37.53 -10.32
N THR A 10 -39.70 36.27 -10.25
CA THR A 10 -38.44 35.83 -9.53
C THR A 10 -37.20 36.48 -10.11
N PHE A 11 -37.24 36.91 -11.39
CA PHE A 11 -36.12 37.61 -12.04
C PHE A 11 -35.97 39.06 -11.59
N ASP A 12 -37.03 39.68 -11.01
CA ASP A 12 -37.02 41.05 -10.49
C ASP A 12 -36.53 41.12 -9.04
N VAL A 13 -36.46 39.95 -8.36
CA VAL A 13 -36.11 39.90 -6.90
C VAL A 13 -34.61 39.62 -6.76
N THR A 14 -33.86 40.68 -6.38
CA THR A 14 -32.41 40.61 -6.14
C THR A 14 -32.03 39.99 -4.79
N THR A 15 -33.00 39.74 -3.91
CA THR A 15 -32.80 39.21 -2.55
C THR A 15 -33.19 37.74 -2.41
N LEU A 16 -33.35 37.04 -3.52
CA LEU A 16 -33.58 35.60 -3.49
C LEU A 16 -32.36 34.89 -2.85
N ARG A 17 -32.64 34.08 -1.86
CA ARG A 17 -31.63 33.27 -1.19
C ARG A 17 -31.37 32.04 -2.02
N GLU A 18 -30.08 31.70 -2.21
CA GLU A 18 -29.68 30.45 -2.88
C GLU A 18 -30.15 29.27 -2.02
N ASP A 19 -30.67 28.24 -2.71
CA ASP A 19 -31.05 26.97 -2.10
C ASP A 19 -29.83 26.04 -2.21
N LEU A 20 -29.05 25.99 -1.12
CA LEU A 20 -27.88 25.13 -1.01
C LEU A 20 -28.22 23.89 -0.17
N GLN A 21 -27.88 22.73 -0.69
CA GLN A 21 -28.04 21.47 0.05
C GLN A 21 -27.09 21.47 1.25
N GLU A 22 -27.64 21.23 2.44
CA GLU A 22 -26.89 21.18 3.69
C GLU A 22 -26.02 19.91 3.80
N ALA A 23 -26.44 18.81 3.15
CA ALA A 23 -25.74 17.53 3.17
C ALA A 23 -24.57 17.50 2.18
N LEU A 24 -23.38 17.16 2.67
CA LEU A 24 -22.18 16.93 1.88
C LEU A 24 -22.18 15.52 1.29
N GLU A 25 -22.13 15.42 -0.04
CA GLU A 25 -21.94 14.14 -0.72
C GLU A 25 -20.47 13.90 -1.02
N MET A 26 -19.95 12.73 -0.57
CA MET A 26 -18.58 12.34 -0.84
C MET A 26 -18.50 11.61 -2.18
N VAL A 27 -17.88 12.23 -3.18
CA VAL A 27 -17.70 11.67 -4.53
C VAL A 27 -16.46 10.77 -4.62
N SER A 28 -15.50 10.94 -3.72
CA SER A 28 -14.23 10.19 -3.74
C SER A 28 -14.34 8.86 -2.98
N ALA A 29 -13.71 7.80 -3.50
CA ALA A 29 -13.56 6.55 -2.77
C ALA A 29 -12.79 6.78 -1.46
N SER A 30 -13.34 6.29 -0.34
CA SER A 30 -12.74 6.41 0.99
C SER A 30 -12.21 5.08 1.53
N ASP A 31 -12.37 3.99 0.77
CA ASP A 31 -12.02 2.65 1.19
C ASP A 31 -10.51 2.38 1.12
N ALA A 32 -10.01 1.66 2.11
CA ALA A 32 -8.64 1.19 2.19
C ALA A 32 -8.65 -0.33 2.42
N PRO A 33 -8.93 -1.13 1.36
CA PRO A 33 -9.16 -2.57 1.48
C PRO A 33 -7.90 -3.32 1.92
N PHE A 34 -6.72 -3.00 1.39
CA PHE A 34 -5.48 -3.66 1.76
C PHE A 34 -5.12 -3.42 3.23
N MET A 35 -5.16 -2.15 3.68
CA MET A 35 -4.91 -1.79 5.07
C MET A 35 -5.92 -2.41 6.05
N SER A 36 -7.12 -2.71 5.59
CA SER A 36 -8.16 -3.39 6.38
C SER A 36 -7.95 -4.90 6.45
N ALA A 37 -7.41 -5.50 5.39
CA ALA A 37 -7.18 -6.95 5.27
C ALA A 37 -5.91 -7.40 5.99
N ILE A 38 -4.85 -6.57 6.06
CA ILE A 38 -3.60 -6.93 6.71
C ILE A 38 -3.69 -6.86 8.23
N GLY A 39 -2.96 -7.77 8.90
CA GLY A 39 -2.80 -7.74 10.35
C GLY A 39 -1.99 -6.54 10.81
N LYS A 40 -2.24 -6.09 12.04
CA LYS A 40 -1.57 -4.96 12.67
C LYS A 40 -0.71 -5.44 13.84
N ARG A 41 0.49 -4.90 13.96
CA ARG A 41 1.42 -5.19 15.06
C ARG A 41 2.05 -3.90 15.57
N SER A 42 2.18 -3.77 16.89
CA SER A 42 2.95 -2.70 17.52
C SER A 42 4.44 -2.99 17.41
N VAL A 43 5.22 -1.95 17.12
CA VAL A 43 6.68 -1.99 17.07
C VAL A 43 7.26 -0.89 17.96
N SER A 44 8.39 -1.16 18.61
CA SER A 44 9.05 -0.22 19.54
C SER A 44 10.30 0.45 18.95
N ASN A 45 10.67 0.09 17.71
CA ASN A 45 11.86 0.62 17.04
C ASN A 45 11.53 1.12 15.64
N THR A 46 12.40 1.96 15.10
CA THR A 46 12.29 2.49 13.73
C THR A 46 12.59 1.45 12.66
N LEU A 47 13.49 0.51 12.97
CA LEU A 47 13.76 -0.69 12.19
C LEU A 47 13.14 -1.86 12.94
N PHE A 48 12.22 -2.58 12.31
CA PHE A 48 11.65 -3.79 12.88
C PHE A 48 12.03 -5.00 12.02
N GLU A 49 12.21 -6.12 12.70
CA GLU A 49 12.79 -7.32 12.14
C GLU A 49 11.94 -8.54 12.50
N TRP A 50 11.98 -9.55 11.63
CA TRP A 50 11.41 -10.86 11.89
C TRP A 50 12.29 -11.95 11.27
N PRO A 51 12.39 -13.13 11.92
CA PRO A 51 13.08 -14.27 11.36
C PRO A 51 12.21 -14.97 10.33
N GLU A 52 12.85 -15.44 9.26
CA GLU A 52 12.26 -16.27 8.23
C GLU A 52 13.16 -17.48 7.98
N ILE A 53 12.57 -18.66 7.77
CA ILE A 53 13.30 -19.88 7.50
C ILE A 53 12.70 -20.56 6.29
N SER A 54 13.55 -20.98 5.36
CA SER A 54 13.16 -21.80 4.21
C SER A 54 13.84 -23.16 4.29
N LEU A 55 13.12 -24.20 3.92
CA LEU A 55 13.69 -25.54 3.85
C LEU A 55 14.66 -25.64 2.67
N ALA A 56 15.62 -26.58 2.77
CA ALA A 56 16.47 -26.90 1.65
C ALA A 56 15.66 -27.46 0.48
N ALA A 57 16.18 -27.32 -0.73
CA ALA A 57 15.55 -27.88 -1.92
C ALA A 57 15.37 -29.40 -1.79
N VAL A 58 14.26 -29.91 -2.36
CA VAL A 58 13.98 -31.35 -2.36
C VAL A 58 15.04 -32.11 -3.10
N ASN A 59 15.63 -33.11 -2.46
CA ASN A 59 16.58 -34.06 -3.07
C ASN A 59 15.88 -35.38 -3.43
N GLY A 60 15.43 -35.50 -4.66
CA GLY A 60 14.79 -36.73 -5.18
C GLY A 60 15.73 -37.94 -5.30
N SER A 61 17.03 -37.75 -5.11
CA SER A 61 18.06 -38.80 -5.21
C SER A 61 18.67 -39.21 -3.86
N ASN A 62 18.00 -38.87 -2.76
CA ASN A 62 18.44 -39.19 -1.40
C ASN A 62 18.28 -40.72 -1.11
N ARG A 63 19.09 -41.52 -1.79
CA ARG A 63 19.16 -42.99 -1.66
C ARG A 63 20.57 -43.39 -1.23
N VAL A 64 20.66 -44.25 -0.26
CA VAL A 64 21.91 -44.79 0.26
C VAL A 64 21.95 -46.28 0.02
N ALA A 65 23.10 -46.82 -0.39
CA ALA A 65 23.28 -48.26 -0.58
C ALA A 65 23.33 -48.97 0.79
N GLU A 66 22.89 -50.22 0.84
CA GLU A 66 23.00 -51.04 2.04
C GLU A 66 24.46 -51.21 2.42
N GLY A 67 24.80 -50.84 3.69
CA GLY A 67 26.17 -50.90 4.18
C GLY A 67 27.07 -49.73 3.83
N GLU A 68 26.55 -48.70 3.13
CA GLU A 68 27.29 -47.47 2.87
C GLU A 68 27.40 -46.60 4.14
N ALA A 69 28.62 -46.10 4.40
CA ALA A 69 28.84 -45.19 5.48
C ALA A 69 28.11 -43.87 5.20
N THR A 70 27.36 -43.36 6.17
CA THR A 70 26.65 -42.06 6.02
C THR A 70 27.67 -40.97 5.66
N PRO A 71 27.56 -40.33 4.48
CA PRO A 71 28.40 -39.19 4.15
C PRO A 71 28.06 -38.04 5.06
N GLY A 72 29.01 -37.46 5.70
CA GLY A 72 28.99 -36.23 6.52
C GLY A 72 27.64 -35.63 6.95
N ASN A 73 27.65 -34.60 7.75
CA ASN A 73 26.45 -33.90 8.17
C ASN A 73 25.91 -33.01 7.04
N ASP A 74 24.59 -32.99 6.88
CA ASP A 74 23.92 -32.00 6.02
C ASP A 74 24.12 -30.59 6.59
N ALA A 75 24.13 -29.59 5.70
CA ALA A 75 24.23 -28.20 6.11
C ALA A 75 23.02 -27.80 6.96
N ALA A 76 23.28 -27.15 8.10
CA ALA A 76 22.21 -26.67 8.95
C ALA A 76 21.39 -25.58 8.24
N THR A 77 20.08 -25.71 8.30
CA THR A 77 19.15 -24.67 7.83
C THR A 77 19.03 -23.59 8.90
N LEU A 78 19.51 -22.39 8.62
CA LEU A 78 19.48 -21.27 9.56
C LEU A 78 18.45 -20.21 9.13
N PRO A 79 17.76 -19.58 10.09
CA PRO A 79 16.84 -18.49 9.77
C PRO A 79 17.59 -17.27 9.26
N ILE A 80 16.98 -16.58 8.30
CA ILE A 80 17.41 -15.26 7.83
C ILE A 80 16.63 -14.18 8.59
N ARG A 81 17.19 -12.98 8.68
CA ARG A 81 16.56 -11.83 9.30
C ARG A 81 16.01 -10.91 8.22
N VAL A 82 14.72 -10.74 8.19
CA VAL A 82 14.01 -9.83 7.31
C VAL A 82 13.65 -8.56 8.06
N GLN A 83 13.70 -7.43 7.40
CA GLN A 83 13.62 -6.11 8.02
C GLN A 83 12.73 -5.16 7.24
N ASN A 84 12.14 -4.17 7.91
CA ASN A 84 11.54 -3.01 7.26
C ASN A 84 11.62 -1.78 8.18
N TYR A 85 11.48 -0.60 7.60
CA TYR A 85 11.48 0.67 8.32
C TYR A 85 10.06 1.15 8.60
N THR A 86 9.88 1.81 9.74
CA THR A 86 8.66 2.55 10.03
C THR A 86 8.67 3.88 9.29
N GLN A 87 7.51 4.34 8.87
CA GLN A 87 7.29 5.63 8.24
C GLN A 87 6.35 6.49 9.09
N ILE A 88 6.55 7.80 9.07
CA ILE A 88 5.64 8.77 9.66
C ILE A 88 4.84 9.38 8.51
N SER A 89 3.53 9.37 8.65
CA SER A 89 2.61 10.02 7.71
C SER A 89 1.70 10.96 8.49
N ASP A 90 1.54 12.17 7.99
CA ASP A 90 0.74 13.21 8.64
C ASP A 90 -0.13 13.97 7.63
N LYS A 91 -1.15 14.63 8.13
CA LYS A 91 -1.97 15.62 7.44
C LYS A 91 -2.21 16.79 8.39
N MET A 92 -1.99 17.98 7.91
CA MET A 92 -2.23 19.20 8.67
C MET A 92 -3.61 19.77 8.34
N VAL A 93 -4.29 20.28 9.35
CA VAL A 93 -5.56 21.00 9.23
C VAL A 93 -5.43 22.31 9.99
N GLU A 94 -5.87 23.38 9.38
CA GLU A 94 -5.97 24.70 10.01
C GLU A 94 -7.28 25.34 9.56
N THR A 95 -8.07 25.85 10.51
CA THR A 95 -9.31 26.57 10.28
C THR A 95 -9.25 27.87 11.07
N SER A 96 -9.62 28.99 10.48
CA SER A 96 -9.63 30.24 11.20
C SER A 96 -10.87 30.33 12.11
N ASP A 97 -10.71 30.97 13.27
CA ASP A 97 -11.81 31.20 14.22
C ASP A 97 -12.99 31.92 13.57
N THR A 98 -12.72 32.83 12.64
CA THR A 98 -13.75 33.55 11.87
C THR A 98 -14.54 32.60 10.97
N ALA A 99 -13.87 31.67 10.31
CA ALA A 99 -14.54 30.69 9.44
C ALA A 99 -15.42 29.72 10.26
N GLU A 100 -15.00 29.38 11.46
CA GLU A 100 -15.74 28.49 12.35
C GLU A 100 -16.95 29.23 12.98
N ALA A 101 -16.85 30.55 13.19
CA ALA A 101 -17.90 31.37 13.76
C ALA A 101 -19.02 31.76 12.77
N VAL A 102 -18.77 31.69 11.47
CA VAL A 102 -19.75 32.03 10.42
C VAL A 102 -20.58 30.81 10.05
N ASN A 103 -21.93 30.99 10.07
CA ASN A 103 -22.84 29.95 9.59
C ASN A 103 -22.69 29.72 8.09
N GLY A 104 -22.11 28.59 7.70
CA GLY A 104 -22.09 28.11 6.32
C GLY A 104 -23.34 27.29 5.99
N ALA A 105 -23.51 26.99 4.73
CA ALA A 105 -24.57 26.10 4.25
C ALA A 105 -24.32 24.62 4.58
N SER A 106 -23.09 24.28 5.02
CA SER A 106 -22.73 22.93 5.47
C SER A 106 -21.67 23.04 6.57
N ASP A 107 -21.53 21.98 7.38
CA ASP A 107 -20.53 21.91 8.46
C ASP A 107 -19.09 21.70 7.95
N ALA A 108 -18.86 21.70 6.63
CA ALA A 108 -17.56 21.45 6.01
C ALA A 108 -16.45 22.41 6.46
N GLN A 109 -16.80 23.58 6.96
CA GLN A 109 -15.88 24.58 7.47
C GLN A 109 -15.43 24.31 8.90
N THR A 110 -16.11 23.43 9.64
CA THR A 110 -15.76 23.14 11.04
C THR A 110 -14.46 22.36 11.14
N MET A 111 -13.67 22.64 12.18
CA MET A 111 -12.43 21.90 12.44
C MET A 111 -12.70 20.40 12.56
N ALA A 112 -13.80 20.00 13.20
CA ALA A 112 -14.16 18.60 13.41
C ALA A 112 -14.37 17.86 12.09
N GLU A 113 -15.13 18.43 11.15
CA GLU A 113 -15.37 17.83 9.85
C GLU A 113 -14.08 17.78 9.00
N GLN A 114 -13.29 18.85 9.02
CA GLN A 114 -12.00 18.88 8.35
C GLN A 114 -11.05 17.81 8.87
N VAL A 115 -10.98 17.58 10.18
CA VAL A 115 -10.19 16.48 10.78
C VAL A 115 -10.70 15.13 10.30
N ALA A 116 -12.02 14.91 10.26
CA ALA A 116 -12.61 13.67 9.78
C ALA A 116 -12.26 13.39 8.31
N LEU A 117 -12.31 14.43 7.46
CA LEU A 117 -11.91 14.32 6.04
C LEU A 117 -10.42 14.00 5.90
N LYS A 118 -9.56 14.70 6.64
CA LYS A 118 -8.11 14.48 6.60
C LYS A 118 -7.70 13.09 7.12
N LEU A 119 -8.42 12.53 8.07
CA LEU A 119 -8.21 11.14 8.50
C LEU A 119 -8.54 10.13 7.39
N LYS A 120 -9.59 10.38 6.60
CA LYS A 120 -9.91 9.54 5.43
C LYS A 120 -8.84 9.67 4.34
N GLU A 121 -8.39 10.90 4.06
CA GLU A 121 -7.28 11.14 3.12
C GLU A 121 -6.00 10.44 3.57
N LEU A 122 -5.64 10.54 4.85
CA LEU A 122 -4.45 9.89 5.41
C LEU A 122 -4.50 8.36 5.24
N LYS A 123 -5.67 7.75 5.46
CA LYS A 123 -5.84 6.30 5.22
C LYS A 123 -5.61 5.95 3.76
N ARG A 124 -6.08 6.75 2.82
CA ARG A 124 -5.85 6.55 1.38
C ARG A 124 -4.37 6.69 1.01
N ASP A 125 -3.69 7.68 1.57
CA ASP A 125 -2.25 7.86 1.37
C ASP A 125 -1.47 6.65 1.88
N MET A 126 -1.81 6.14 3.07
CA MET A 126 -1.22 4.94 3.64
C MET A 126 -1.49 3.69 2.79
N GLU A 127 -2.71 3.52 2.29
CA GLU A 127 -3.07 2.43 1.37
C GLU A 127 -2.22 2.48 0.10
N THR A 128 -2.12 3.66 -0.53
CA THR A 128 -1.31 3.86 -1.73
C THR A 128 0.16 3.56 -1.49
N MET A 129 0.70 4.00 -0.35
CA MET A 129 2.09 3.74 0.02
C MET A 129 2.35 2.26 0.23
N LEU A 130 1.46 1.56 0.97
CA LEU A 130 1.61 0.13 1.26
C LEU A 130 1.51 -0.74 -0.01
N THR A 131 0.69 -0.36 -0.98
CA THR A 131 0.52 -1.10 -2.25
C THR A 131 1.52 -0.69 -3.33
N SER A 132 2.29 0.38 -3.11
CA SER A 132 3.25 0.91 -4.08
C SER A 132 4.47 0.01 -4.29
N ASN A 133 5.21 0.28 -5.36
CA ASN A 133 6.52 -0.30 -5.63
C ASN A 133 7.64 0.61 -5.10
N THR A 134 7.62 0.88 -3.79
CA THR A 134 8.58 1.78 -3.13
C THR A 134 9.56 0.96 -2.29
N ALA A 135 10.86 1.22 -2.47
CA ALA A 135 11.91 0.61 -1.65
C ALA A 135 11.92 1.20 -0.23
N GLY A 136 12.33 0.39 0.74
CA GLY A 136 12.56 0.84 2.11
C GLY A 136 13.78 1.78 2.20
N SER A 137 13.73 2.75 3.11
CA SER A 137 14.83 3.68 3.37
C SER A 137 14.94 4.01 4.85
N ALA A 138 16.17 3.98 5.36
CA ALA A 138 16.47 4.42 6.73
C ALA A 138 16.22 5.92 6.93
N GLY A 139 16.24 6.71 5.85
CA GLY A 139 16.21 8.17 5.93
C GLY A 139 17.50 8.75 6.53
N SER A 140 17.47 10.06 6.71
CA SER A 140 18.56 10.84 7.34
C SER A 140 17.97 12.10 7.96
N SER A 141 18.79 12.97 8.53
CA SER A 141 18.34 14.24 9.14
C SER A 141 17.52 15.14 8.20
N GLY A 142 17.70 15.03 6.89
CA GLY A 142 16.96 15.83 5.88
C GLY A 142 16.09 14.98 4.94
N THR A 143 16.03 13.67 5.17
CA THR A 143 15.30 12.75 4.30
C THR A 143 14.41 11.84 5.15
N ALA A 144 13.11 11.84 4.87
CA ALA A 144 12.15 11.00 5.59
C ALA A 144 12.47 9.50 5.39
N ARG A 145 12.21 8.71 6.44
CA ARG A 145 12.21 7.24 6.33
C ARG A 145 11.04 6.80 5.47
N ALA A 146 11.27 5.75 4.71
CA ALA A 146 10.24 5.12 3.89
C ALA A 146 10.09 3.64 4.23
N THR A 147 8.85 3.20 4.40
CA THR A 147 8.49 1.78 4.49
C THR A 147 8.48 1.19 3.09
N ALA A 148 9.04 -0.01 2.93
CA ALA A 148 8.93 -0.73 1.67
C ALA A 148 7.48 -1.15 1.42
N GLY A 149 6.96 -0.81 0.25
CA GLY A 149 5.62 -1.19 -0.19
C GLY A 149 5.58 -2.63 -0.74
N LEU A 150 4.37 -3.17 -0.89
CA LEU A 150 4.14 -4.55 -1.36
C LEU A 150 4.87 -4.87 -2.67
N GLY A 151 4.86 -3.93 -3.62
CA GLY A 151 5.52 -4.13 -4.92
C GLY A 151 7.02 -4.38 -4.83
N ALA A 152 7.69 -3.86 -3.79
CA ALA A 152 9.11 -4.09 -3.54
C ALA A 152 9.40 -5.38 -2.76
N TRP A 153 8.37 -6.02 -2.19
CA TRP A 153 8.51 -7.30 -1.49
C TRP A 153 8.32 -8.51 -2.40
N VAL A 154 7.57 -8.36 -3.49
CA VAL A 154 7.29 -9.45 -4.43
C VAL A 154 8.51 -9.68 -5.32
N LYS A 155 9.27 -10.75 -5.04
CA LYS A 155 10.53 -11.11 -5.72
C LYS A 155 10.44 -12.38 -6.56
N THR A 156 9.62 -13.34 -6.16
CA THR A 156 9.48 -14.64 -6.81
C THR A 156 8.08 -14.80 -7.38
N ASN A 157 7.88 -15.80 -8.23
CA ASN A 157 6.57 -16.12 -8.82
C ASN A 157 5.97 -14.92 -9.56
N THR A 158 6.79 -14.27 -10.38
CA THR A 158 6.44 -13.06 -11.11
C THR A 158 6.59 -13.24 -12.61
N SER A 159 5.68 -12.67 -13.38
CA SER A 159 5.78 -12.65 -14.84
C SER A 159 6.17 -11.24 -15.29
N LYS A 160 7.43 -11.06 -15.70
CA LYS A 160 8.00 -9.78 -16.13
C LYS A 160 8.09 -9.65 -17.64
N GLY A 161 8.04 -8.41 -18.15
CA GLY A 161 8.41 -8.09 -19.52
C GLY A 161 9.93 -8.09 -19.71
N THR A 162 10.36 -8.04 -20.97
CA THR A 162 11.80 -7.94 -21.32
C THR A 162 12.42 -6.70 -20.66
N GLY A 163 13.56 -6.86 -20.00
CA GLY A 163 14.25 -5.79 -19.28
C GLY A 163 13.71 -5.53 -17.86
N GLY A 164 12.68 -6.24 -17.43
CA GLY A 164 12.20 -6.17 -16.04
C GLY A 164 13.18 -6.85 -15.08
N ALA A 165 13.34 -6.26 -13.90
CA ALA A 165 14.19 -6.79 -12.83
C ALA A 165 13.44 -6.91 -11.51
N GLU A 166 13.77 -7.93 -10.73
CA GLU A 166 13.24 -8.11 -9.39
C GLU A 166 13.77 -7.07 -8.41
N PRO A 167 13.03 -6.77 -7.35
CA PRO A 167 13.55 -5.94 -6.29
C PRO A 167 14.75 -6.61 -5.61
N THR A 168 15.70 -5.81 -5.13
CA THR A 168 16.84 -6.29 -4.37
C THR A 168 16.66 -6.01 -2.89
N THR A 169 17.30 -6.84 -2.06
CA THR A 169 17.32 -6.65 -0.60
C THR A 169 18.71 -6.20 -0.14
N SER A 170 18.78 -5.54 1.01
CA SER A 170 20.03 -5.02 1.59
C SER A 170 20.96 -6.11 2.11
N GLY A 171 20.45 -7.32 2.35
CA GLY A 171 21.21 -8.48 2.79
C GLY A 171 21.37 -9.53 1.69
N SER A 172 22.06 -10.63 2.01
CA SER A 172 22.24 -11.76 1.10
C SER A 172 20.94 -12.57 0.97
N GLY A 173 20.59 -12.97 -0.23
CA GLY A 173 19.35 -13.70 -0.52
C GLY A 173 18.12 -12.84 -0.27
N ASN A 174 17.25 -13.26 0.65
CA ASN A 174 16.05 -12.53 1.05
C ASN A 174 16.23 -11.77 2.37
N ALA A 175 17.43 -11.77 2.96
CA ALA A 175 17.70 -11.08 4.22
C ALA A 175 17.66 -9.54 4.04
N GLY A 176 17.39 -8.83 5.13
CA GLY A 176 17.35 -7.37 5.16
C GLY A 176 16.00 -6.80 4.70
N TYR A 177 16.02 -5.60 4.18
CA TYR A 177 14.85 -4.88 3.66
C TYR A 177 14.99 -4.66 2.15
N PRO A 178 13.88 -4.51 1.40
CA PRO A 178 13.95 -4.13 0.00
C PRO A 178 14.61 -2.75 -0.17
N ASN A 179 15.83 -2.72 -0.69
CA ASN A 179 16.62 -1.49 -0.88
C ASN A 179 16.52 -0.93 -2.31
N ALA A 180 15.96 -1.69 -3.23
CA ALA A 180 15.60 -1.23 -4.56
C ALA A 180 14.23 -1.77 -4.95
N ALA A 181 13.44 -0.91 -5.58
CA ALA A 181 12.15 -1.29 -6.16
C ALA A 181 12.35 -2.21 -7.36
N ARG A 182 11.34 -3.02 -7.70
CA ARG A 182 11.35 -3.77 -8.96
C ARG A 182 11.37 -2.81 -10.15
N THR A 183 11.99 -3.23 -11.23
CA THR A 183 11.91 -2.53 -12.51
C THR A 183 10.87 -3.21 -13.39
N ASP A 184 9.89 -2.46 -13.85
CA ASP A 184 8.92 -2.95 -14.81
C ASP A 184 9.62 -3.13 -16.17
N GLY A 185 9.35 -4.26 -16.83
CA GLY A 185 9.87 -4.51 -18.18
C GLY A 185 9.00 -3.86 -19.25
N THR A 186 9.29 -4.20 -20.50
CA THR A 186 8.49 -3.77 -21.64
C THR A 186 7.02 -4.20 -21.46
N LEU A 187 6.11 -3.26 -21.66
CA LEU A 187 4.67 -3.53 -21.60
C LEU A 187 4.29 -4.59 -22.63
N ARG A 188 3.44 -5.51 -22.22
CA ARG A 188 2.95 -6.61 -23.06
C ARG A 188 1.50 -6.93 -22.73
N THR A 189 0.81 -7.54 -23.68
CA THR A 189 -0.55 -8.04 -23.46
C THR A 189 -0.51 -9.20 -22.46
N ILE A 190 -1.38 -9.13 -21.45
CA ILE A 190 -1.57 -10.25 -20.51
C ILE A 190 -2.22 -11.42 -21.25
N THR A 191 -1.71 -12.63 -20.99
CA THR A 191 -2.25 -13.87 -21.55
C THR A 191 -2.63 -14.82 -20.43
N GLU A 192 -3.60 -15.70 -20.69
CA GLU A 192 -3.99 -16.77 -19.75
C GLU A 192 -2.79 -17.63 -19.35
N ALA A 193 -1.90 -17.95 -20.28
CA ALA A 193 -0.70 -18.73 -20.00
C ALA A 193 0.22 -18.07 -18.95
N MET A 194 0.34 -16.72 -18.96
CA MET A 194 1.13 -15.99 -17.96
C MET A 194 0.50 -16.11 -16.58
N MET A 195 -0.81 -15.99 -16.48
CA MET A 195 -1.54 -16.14 -15.22
C MET A 195 -1.40 -17.55 -14.67
N ASN A 196 -1.65 -18.55 -15.51
CA ASN A 196 -1.52 -19.97 -15.13
C ASN A 196 -0.10 -20.32 -14.69
N THR A 197 0.92 -19.73 -15.31
CA THR A 197 2.31 -19.94 -14.91
C THR A 197 2.57 -19.40 -13.51
N VAL A 198 2.16 -18.16 -13.21
CA VAL A 198 2.35 -17.55 -11.88
C VAL A 198 1.56 -18.31 -10.81
N VAL A 199 0.32 -18.69 -11.09
CA VAL A 199 -0.51 -19.48 -10.17
C VAL A 199 0.16 -20.84 -9.89
N LYS A 200 0.68 -21.52 -10.94
CA LYS A 200 1.40 -22.77 -10.78
C LYS A 200 2.67 -22.61 -9.94
N GLU A 201 3.48 -21.57 -10.19
CA GLU A 201 4.68 -21.28 -9.40
C GLU A 201 4.33 -21.03 -7.92
N CYS A 202 3.26 -20.29 -7.64
CA CYS A 202 2.77 -20.11 -6.27
C CYS A 202 2.34 -21.44 -5.62
N TRP A 203 1.65 -22.29 -6.38
CA TRP A 203 1.24 -23.61 -5.90
C TRP A 203 2.45 -24.51 -5.61
N ASP A 204 3.45 -24.54 -6.50
CA ASP A 204 4.67 -25.33 -6.35
C ASP A 204 5.46 -24.93 -5.08
N GLU A 205 5.36 -23.66 -4.64
CA GLU A 205 5.92 -23.13 -3.40
C GLU A 205 5.02 -23.33 -2.16
N GLY A 206 3.89 -23.98 -2.31
CA GLY A 206 2.99 -24.36 -1.21
C GLY A 206 1.94 -23.30 -0.84
N ALA A 207 1.71 -22.30 -1.68
CA ALA A 207 0.58 -21.40 -1.51
C ALA A 207 -0.72 -22.05 -1.99
N GLU A 208 -1.84 -21.70 -1.33
CA GLU A 208 -3.18 -22.00 -1.82
C GLU A 208 -3.67 -20.77 -2.62
N PRO A 209 -3.65 -20.80 -3.97
CA PRO A 209 -4.03 -19.70 -4.84
C PRO A 209 -5.56 -19.52 -4.94
#